data_8cf7bc3d0af65382055ba22f12cec4f5
#
_entry.id   8cf7bc3d0af65382055ba22f12cec4f5
#
_cell.length_a   1.000
_cell.length_b   1.000
_cell.length_c   1.000
_cell.angle_alpha   90.00
_cell.angle_beta   90.00
_cell.angle_gamma   90.00
#
_symmetry.space_group_name_H-M   'P 1'
#
loop_
_entity.id
_entity.type
_entity.pdbx_description
1 polymer ?
#
loop_
_entity_poly.entity_id
_entity_poly.type
_entity_poly.pdbx_seq_one_letter_code
_entity_poly.pdbx_strand_id
1 'polypeptide(L)'
;MSETVRVLPADDHEHIRTGMSVDSLKRAYQDNLFYVQGRDWDVATLNDYYMAAAYTVRDRLLDRWLSTAKTYKTTQSRTVCYLSAEYLLGPHLGNNLLNLGITEQAAQAAEELGLDSEEILEQEEEPGLGNGGLGRLAACYMDSLATLQIPAIGYGIRYEHGIFDQEIRDGWQVEITDLWLHNGNPWELQRSKLRFPVRFGGHTEHYTDEEGRQRVNWIPDILVNGVAYDTPIPGYRVNNTNQLRLWQAEACQSFDFQSFNQGDYYGAVDDKVEAENINKVLYPNDEPEAGKTLRLKQQYFFVSCALQ
;
A
#
# COMPACT_ATOMS: atom_id res chain seq x y z
N MET A 1 -7.46 25.14 -20.95
CA MET A 1 -7.02 24.46 -22.18
C MET A 1 -7.05 22.99 -21.93
N SER A 2 -7.98 22.28 -22.58
CA SER A 2 -8.15 20.83 -22.45
C SER A 2 -7.08 20.17 -23.31
N GLU A 3 -6.02 19.63 -22.68
CA GLU A 3 -5.09 18.74 -23.38
C GLU A 3 -5.83 17.43 -23.65
N THR A 4 -6.11 17.22 -24.92
CA THR A 4 -6.65 15.97 -25.43
C THR A 4 -5.59 14.89 -25.25
N VAL A 5 -5.81 13.96 -24.30
CA VAL A 5 -5.00 12.76 -24.18
C VAL A 5 -5.06 12.04 -25.54
N ARG A 6 -3.94 11.96 -26.25
CA ARG A 6 -3.82 11.16 -27.46
C ARG A 6 -4.02 9.68 -27.08
N VAL A 7 -5.18 9.16 -27.41
CA VAL A 7 -5.40 7.70 -27.46
C VAL A 7 -4.62 7.20 -28.68
N LEU A 8 -3.60 6.38 -28.43
CA LEU A 8 -2.89 5.67 -29.51
C LEU A 8 -3.88 4.73 -30.21
N PRO A 9 -3.81 4.59 -31.55
CA PRO A 9 -4.68 3.66 -32.26
C PRO A 9 -4.45 2.24 -31.75
N ALA A 10 -5.55 1.49 -31.61
CA ALA A 10 -5.47 0.06 -31.32
C ALA A 10 -4.86 -0.63 -32.55
N ASP A 11 -3.60 -1.08 -32.42
CA ASP A 11 -3.04 -2.06 -33.33
C ASP A 11 -3.79 -3.40 -33.12
N ASP A 12 -3.96 -4.18 -34.19
CA ASP A 12 -4.61 -5.51 -34.16
C ASP A 12 -3.85 -6.55 -33.33
N HIS A 13 -2.76 -6.15 -32.67
CA HIS A 13 -1.97 -6.97 -31.77
C HIS A 13 -2.34 -6.68 -30.32
N GLU A 14 -2.57 -7.75 -29.55
CA GLU A 14 -2.80 -7.67 -28.11
C GLU A 14 -1.68 -6.89 -27.40
N HIS A 15 -2.04 -5.89 -26.62
CA HIS A 15 -1.07 -4.99 -26.00
C HIS A 15 -0.25 -5.73 -24.95
N ILE A 16 1.09 -5.66 -25.00
CA ILE A 16 2.00 -6.40 -24.11
C ILE A 16 1.65 -6.21 -22.62
N ARG A 17 1.31 -4.98 -22.20
CA ARG A 17 1.05 -4.68 -20.78
C ARG A 17 -0.35 -5.04 -20.30
N THR A 18 -1.32 -5.21 -21.19
CA THR A 18 -2.73 -5.45 -20.82
C THR A 18 -3.29 -6.72 -21.40
N GLY A 19 -2.61 -7.36 -22.35
CA GLY A 19 -3.01 -8.61 -22.97
C GLY A 19 -2.99 -9.78 -21.97
N MET A 20 -3.93 -10.73 -22.16
CA MET A 20 -4.12 -11.86 -21.26
C MET A 20 -3.67 -13.19 -21.86
N SER A 21 -3.20 -13.20 -23.11
CA SER A 21 -2.66 -14.41 -23.74
C SER A 21 -1.30 -14.81 -23.16
N VAL A 22 -0.95 -16.07 -23.31
CA VAL A 22 0.35 -16.60 -22.88
C VAL A 22 1.51 -15.81 -23.49
N ASP A 23 1.43 -15.50 -24.79
CA ASP A 23 2.48 -14.75 -25.50
C ASP A 23 2.62 -13.30 -24.96
N SER A 24 1.50 -12.63 -24.68
CA SER A 24 1.53 -11.30 -24.09
C SER A 24 2.08 -11.31 -22.67
N LEU A 25 1.76 -12.33 -21.87
CA LEU A 25 2.31 -12.50 -20.52
C LEU A 25 3.80 -12.78 -20.56
N LYS A 26 4.29 -13.68 -21.42
CA LYS A 26 5.72 -13.97 -21.59
C LYS A 26 6.52 -12.72 -21.93
N ARG A 27 6.05 -11.94 -22.91
CA ARG A 27 6.73 -10.69 -23.32
C ARG A 27 6.74 -9.68 -22.19
N ALA A 28 5.61 -9.48 -21.51
CA ALA A 28 5.52 -8.55 -20.39
C ALA A 28 6.43 -8.97 -19.22
N TYR A 29 6.54 -10.27 -18.96
CA TYR A 29 7.44 -10.83 -17.96
C TYR A 29 8.89 -10.49 -18.25
N GLN A 30 9.36 -10.79 -19.49
CA GLN A 30 10.72 -10.48 -19.94
C GLN A 30 10.99 -8.96 -19.91
N ASP A 31 10.05 -8.14 -20.38
CA ASP A 31 10.15 -6.68 -20.37
C ASP A 31 10.26 -6.14 -18.94
N ASN A 32 9.45 -6.64 -18.01
CA ASN A 32 9.50 -6.20 -16.62
C ASN A 32 10.79 -6.65 -15.91
N LEU A 33 11.30 -7.85 -16.20
CA LEU A 33 12.59 -8.30 -15.69
C LEU A 33 13.71 -7.38 -16.19
N PHE A 34 13.75 -7.13 -17.48
CA PHE A 34 14.83 -6.35 -18.09
C PHE A 34 14.73 -4.85 -17.80
N TYR A 35 13.55 -4.23 -18.03
CA TYR A 35 13.41 -2.76 -17.97
C TYR A 35 13.02 -2.23 -16.59
N VAL A 36 12.34 -3.03 -15.76
CA VAL A 36 11.91 -2.60 -14.43
C VAL A 36 12.85 -3.10 -13.35
N GLN A 37 13.26 -4.38 -13.40
CA GLN A 37 14.22 -4.93 -12.46
C GLN A 37 15.68 -4.66 -12.84
N GLY A 38 15.96 -4.32 -14.12
CA GLY A 38 17.30 -4.10 -14.62
C GLY A 38 18.15 -5.37 -14.55
N ARG A 39 17.53 -6.54 -14.77
CA ARG A 39 18.16 -7.85 -14.71
C ARG A 39 18.12 -8.54 -16.05
N ASP A 40 19.24 -9.16 -16.41
CA ASP A 40 19.29 -10.14 -17.50
C ASP A 40 18.81 -11.51 -16.98
N TRP A 41 18.25 -12.31 -17.88
CA TRP A 41 17.69 -13.62 -17.55
C TRP A 41 18.69 -14.54 -16.84
N ASP A 42 19.94 -14.56 -17.29
CA ASP A 42 20.96 -15.50 -16.80
C ASP A 42 21.49 -15.16 -15.39
N VAL A 43 21.23 -13.94 -14.89
CA VAL A 43 21.74 -13.46 -13.59
C VAL A 43 20.61 -13.09 -12.60
N ALA A 44 19.36 -13.24 -13.01
CA ALA A 44 18.22 -12.95 -12.18
C ALA A 44 18.06 -13.95 -11.03
N THR A 45 17.65 -13.48 -9.88
CA THR A 45 17.30 -14.32 -8.73
C THR A 45 15.81 -14.71 -8.76
N LEU A 46 15.40 -15.67 -7.94
CA LEU A 46 13.99 -16.04 -7.81
C LEU A 46 13.12 -14.83 -7.43
N ASN A 47 13.62 -13.96 -6.55
CA ASN A 47 12.92 -12.73 -6.20
C ASN A 47 12.80 -11.75 -7.39
N ASP A 48 13.81 -11.63 -8.24
CA ASP A 48 13.72 -10.80 -9.47
C ASP A 48 12.63 -11.35 -10.42
N TYR A 49 12.52 -12.68 -10.54
CA TYR A 49 11.44 -13.32 -11.30
C TYR A 49 10.07 -13.09 -10.69
N TYR A 50 9.94 -13.22 -9.36
CA TYR A 50 8.70 -12.87 -8.66
C TYR A 50 8.29 -11.41 -8.92
N MET A 51 9.23 -10.47 -8.76
CA MET A 51 8.95 -9.05 -8.99
C MET A 51 8.52 -8.77 -10.43
N ALA A 52 9.15 -9.42 -11.41
CA ALA A 52 8.77 -9.30 -12.82
C ALA A 52 7.35 -9.85 -13.08
N ALA A 53 6.99 -11.01 -12.47
CA ALA A 53 5.65 -11.56 -12.53
C ALA A 53 4.63 -10.61 -11.88
N ALA A 54 4.93 -10.12 -10.69
CA ALA A 54 4.07 -9.20 -9.96
C ALA A 54 3.80 -7.90 -10.75
N TYR A 55 4.83 -7.29 -11.34
CA TYR A 55 4.65 -6.12 -12.21
C TYR A 55 3.85 -6.44 -13.47
N THR A 56 4.03 -7.63 -14.04
CA THR A 56 3.24 -8.09 -15.20
C THR A 56 1.75 -8.18 -14.86
N VAL A 57 1.42 -8.72 -13.69
CA VAL A 57 0.04 -8.80 -13.20
C VAL A 57 -0.48 -7.42 -12.80
N ARG A 58 0.34 -6.61 -12.13
CA ARG A 58 -0.01 -5.25 -11.71
C ARG A 58 -0.41 -4.35 -12.88
N ASP A 59 0.27 -4.42 -14.01
CA ASP A 59 -0.06 -3.60 -15.18
C ASP A 59 -1.52 -3.82 -15.61
N ARG A 60 -2.00 -5.06 -15.57
CA ARG A 60 -3.38 -5.45 -15.89
C ARG A 60 -4.38 -4.97 -14.83
N LEU A 61 -3.97 -5.00 -13.56
CA LEU A 61 -4.77 -4.44 -12.47
C LEU A 61 -4.91 -2.92 -12.61
N LEU A 62 -3.83 -2.21 -12.97
CA LEU A 62 -3.85 -0.77 -13.16
C LEU A 62 -4.74 -0.34 -14.31
N ASP A 63 -4.78 -1.08 -15.41
CA ASP A 63 -5.69 -0.83 -16.51
C ASP A 63 -7.16 -0.92 -16.06
N ARG A 64 -7.52 -2.00 -15.36
CA ARG A 64 -8.86 -2.18 -14.77
C ARG A 64 -9.19 -1.09 -13.75
N TRP A 65 -8.23 -0.75 -12.89
CA TRP A 65 -8.42 0.27 -11.85
C TRP A 65 -8.68 1.66 -12.43
N LEU A 66 -7.90 2.07 -13.42
CA LEU A 66 -8.11 3.35 -14.11
C LEU A 66 -9.45 3.40 -14.82
N SER A 67 -9.86 2.30 -15.47
CA SER A 67 -11.18 2.17 -16.10
C SER A 67 -12.30 2.26 -15.07
N THR A 68 -12.16 1.56 -13.92
CA THR A 68 -13.10 1.60 -12.80
C THR A 68 -13.23 3.02 -12.24
N ALA A 69 -12.11 3.69 -11.96
CA ALA A 69 -12.09 5.05 -11.43
C ALA A 69 -12.77 6.04 -12.39
N LYS A 70 -12.54 5.89 -13.70
CA LYS A 70 -13.22 6.68 -14.72
C LYS A 70 -14.74 6.45 -14.71
N THR A 71 -15.18 5.21 -14.57
CA THR A 71 -16.59 4.85 -14.47
C THR A 71 -17.23 5.48 -13.24
N TYR A 72 -16.62 5.32 -12.06
CA TYR A 72 -17.14 5.91 -10.81
C TYR A 72 -17.25 7.43 -10.89
N LYS A 73 -16.27 8.10 -11.49
CA LYS A 73 -16.31 9.55 -11.71
C LYS A 73 -17.45 9.95 -12.64
N THR A 74 -17.64 9.23 -13.75
CA THR A 74 -18.64 9.55 -14.76
C THR A 74 -20.07 9.34 -14.24
N THR A 75 -20.28 8.26 -13.48
CA THR A 75 -21.59 7.93 -12.89
C THR A 75 -21.86 8.65 -11.58
N GLN A 76 -20.89 9.42 -11.06
CA GLN A 76 -20.97 10.08 -9.75
C GLN A 76 -21.41 9.11 -8.64
N SER A 77 -20.84 7.91 -8.66
CA SER A 77 -21.18 6.83 -7.74
C SER A 77 -20.88 7.23 -6.28
N ARG A 78 -21.75 6.82 -5.36
CA ARG A 78 -21.44 6.87 -3.93
C ARG A 78 -20.36 5.83 -3.64
N THR A 79 -19.42 6.18 -2.77
CA THR A 79 -18.30 5.32 -2.40
C THR A 79 -18.45 4.88 -0.94
N VAL A 80 -18.26 3.59 -0.69
CA VAL A 80 -18.12 3.03 0.65
C VAL A 80 -16.71 3.33 1.15
N CYS A 81 -16.58 3.93 2.32
CA CYS A 81 -15.29 4.10 3.01
C CYS A 81 -15.21 3.08 4.14
N TYR A 82 -14.31 2.10 4.00
CA TYR A 82 -14.07 1.08 5.01
C TYR A 82 -12.82 1.44 5.82
N LEU A 83 -13.00 1.81 7.09
CA LEU A 83 -11.90 2.18 7.97
C LEU A 83 -11.54 1.00 8.87
N SER A 84 -10.29 0.56 8.82
CA SER A 84 -9.77 -0.49 9.70
C SER A 84 -8.31 -0.23 10.06
N ALA A 85 -7.94 -0.53 11.30
CA ALA A 85 -6.54 -0.52 11.72
C ALA A 85 -5.76 -1.74 11.17
N GLU A 86 -6.46 -2.75 10.67
CA GLU A 86 -5.89 -4.01 10.19
C GLU A 86 -6.45 -4.38 8.81
N TYR A 87 -5.57 -4.94 7.96
CA TYR A 87 -5.94 -5.58 6.70
C TYR A 87 -5.07 -6.83 6.49
N LEU A 88 -5.59 -7.99 6.84
CA LEU A 88 -4.92 -9.28 6.65
C LEU A 88 -5.27 -9.84 5.27
N LEU A 89 -4.60 -9.30 4.24
CA LEU A 89 -4.91 -9.58 2.84
C LEU A 89 -4.41 -10.96 2.38
N GLY A 90 -3.29 -11.41 2.91
CA GLY A 90 -2.56 -12.57 2.38
C GLY A 90 -1.71 -12.23 1.14
N PRO A 91 -1.10 -13.24 0.49
CA PRO A 91 -0.32 -13.06 -0.73
C PRO A 91 -1.16 -12.49 -1.86
N HIS A 92 -0.59 -11.55 -2.61
CA HIS A 92 -1.30 -10.83 -3.67
C HIS A 92 -1.22 -11.52 -5.03
N LEU A 93 -0.07 -12.11 -5.40
CA LEU A 93 0.18 -12.61 -6.76
C LEU A 93 -0.84 -13.67 -7.14
N GLY A 94 -0.96 -14.74 -6.35
CA GLY A 94 -1.92 -15.82 -6.60
C GLY A 94 -3.36 -15.35 -6.60
N ASN A 95 -3.74 -14.50 -5.62
CA ASN A 95 -5.07 -13.91 -5.53
C ASN A 95 -5.40 -13.04 -6.76
N ASN A 96 -4.45 -12.22 -7.20
CA ASN A 96 -4.64 -11.35 -8.36
C ASN A 96 -4.75 -12.13 -9.67
N LEU A 97 -3.96 -13.19 -9.86
CA LEU A 97 -4.08 -14.11 -11.00
C LEU A 97 -5.46 -14.75 -11.06
N LEU A 98 -5.97 -15.23 -9.92
CA LEU A 98 -7.30 -15.82 -9.78
C LEU A 98 -8.41 -14.81 -10.12
N ASN A 99 -8.33 -13.60 -9.56
CA ASN A 99 -9.32 -12.54 -9.76
C ASN A 99 -9.32 -11.99 -11.20
N LEU A 100 -8.16 -11.93 -11.83
CA LEU A 100 -8.03 -11.59 -13.25
C LEU A 100 -8.54 -12.72 -14.17
N GLY A 101 -8.57 -13.98 -13.69
CA GLY A 101 -8.95 -15.15 -14.45
C GLY A 101 -7.87 -15.65 -15.41
N ILE A 102 -6.59 -15.41 -15.09
CA ILE A 102 -5.43 -15.74 -15.94
C ILE A 102 -4.43 -16.71 -15.28
N THR A 103 -4.84 -17.42 -14.24
CA THR A 103 -3.96 -18.35 -13.51
C THR A 103 -3.31 -19.38 -14.43
N GLU A 104 -4.12 -20.02 -15.29
CA GLU A 104 -3.62 -21.04 -16.22
C GLU A 104 -2.67 -20.47 -17.26
N GLN A 105 -2.99 -19.29 -17.83
CA GLN A 105 -2.15 -18.62 -18.81
C GLN A 105 -0.82 -18.15 -18.20
N ALA A 106 -0.84 -17.68 -16.95
CA ALA A 106 0.36 -17.25 -16.24
C ALA A 106 1.27 -18.43 -15.90
N ALA A 107 0.70 -19.55 -15.45
CA ALA A 107 1.46 -20.78 -15.20
C ALA A 107 2.10 -21.31 -16.47
N GLN A 108 1.35 -21.38 -17.58
CA GLN A 108 1.88 -21.78 -18.88
C GLN A 108 2.99 -20.82 -19.36
N ALA A 109 2.82 -19.51 -19.19
CA ALA A 109 3.82 -18.53 -19.57
C ALA A 109 5.12 -18.72 -18.78
N ALA A 110 5.05 -18.99 -17.47
CA ALA A 110 6.20 -19.29 -16.62
C ALA A 110 6.90 -20.58 -17.08
N GLU A 111 6.15 -21.66 -17.30
CA GLU A 111 6.68 -22.95 -17.77
C GLU A 111 7.41 -22.81 -19.12
N GLU A 112 6.81 -22.09 -20.09
CA GLU A 112 7.44 -21.85 -21.40
C GLU A 112 8.70 -20.95 -21.31
N LEU A 113 8.86 -20.20 -20.22
CA LEU A 113 10.07 -19.45 -19.90
C LEU A 113 11.07 -20.25 -19.05
N GLY A 114 10.76 -21.50 -18.72
CA GLY A 114 11.62 -22.38 -17.91
C GLY A 114 11.58 -22.09 -16.41
N LEU A 115 10.51 -21.46 -15.92
CA LEU A 115 10.31 -21.09 -14.51
C LEU A 115 9.25 -21.97 -13.87
N ASP A 116 9.42 -22.27 -12.58
CA ASP A 116 8.40 -22.92 -11.78
C ASP A 116 7.47 -21.85 -11.15
N SER A 117 6.19 -21.93 -11.47
CA SER A 117 5.20 -20.98 -10.98
C SER A 117 4.95 -21.08 -9.47
N GLU A 118 5.12 -22.26 -8.87
CA GLU A 118 4.96 -22.46 -7.43
C GLU A 118 6.13 -21.84 -6.68
N GLU A 119 7.36 -22.05 -7.14
CA GLU A 119 8.55 -21.42 -6.57
C GLU A 119 8.49 -19.89 -6.65
N ILE A 120 7.89 -19.34 -7.70
CA ILE A 120 7.69 -17.88 -7.84
C ILE A 120 6.65 -17.37 -6.84
N LEU A 121 5.53 -18.09 -6.66
CA LEU A 121 4.51 -17.71 -5.69
C LEU A 121 5.02 -17.73 -4.24
N GLU A 122 5.91 -18.67 -3.92
CA GLU A 122 6.54 -18.79 -2.60
C GLU A 122 7.52 -17.65 -2.26
N GLN A 123 7.93 -16.85 -3.25
CA GLN A 123 8.81 -15.68 -3.00
C GLN A 123 8.05 -14.47 -2.42
N GLU A 124 6.73 -14.48 -2.46
CA GLU A 124 5.95 -13.34 -1.99
C GLU A 124 5.93 -13.26 -0.45
N GLU A 125 6.48 -12.17 0.07
CA GLU A 125 6.34 -11.83 1.49
C GLU A 125 4.90 -11.41 1.77
N GLU A 126 4.23 -12.12 2.68
CA GLU A 126 2.87 -11.78 3.09
C GLU A 126 2.90 -10.55 4.01
N PRO A 127 2.17 -9.46 3.69
CA PRO A 127 2.12 -8.32 4.58
C PRO A 127 1.35 -8.64 5.86
N GLY A 128 2.04 -8.74 6.98
CA GLY A 128 1.48 -9.02 8.32
C GLY A 128 0.71 -7.83 8.90
N LEU A 129 -0.17 -7.20 8.11
CA LEU A 129 -0.93 -5.99 8.48
C LEU A 129 -2.23 -6.30 9.22
N GLY A 130 -2.36 -7.48 9.80
CA GLY A 130 -3.49 -7.93 10.60
C GLY A 130 -3.11 -9.08 11.50
N ASN A 131 -3.88 -9.30 12.57
CA ASN A 131 -3.64 -10.37 13.52
C ASN A 131 -4.62 -11.53 13.38
N GLY A 132 -5.88 -11.25 13.05
CA GLY A 132 -6.92 -12.28 13.06
C GLY A 132 -8.23 -11.82 12.44
N GLY A 133 -9.35 -12.08 13.11
CA GLY A 133 -10.69 -11.89 12.59
C GLY A 133 -11.01 -10.47 12.11
N LEU A 134 -10.52 -9.44 12.81
CA LEU A 134 -10.74 -8.05 12.42
C LEU A 134 -10.09 -7.75 11.05
N GLY A 135 -8.81 -8.06 10.92
CA GLY A 135 -8.05 -7.80 9.69
C GLY A 135 -8.50 -8.68 8.53
N ARG A 136 -8.84 -9.96 8.79
CA ARG A 136 -9.37 -10.85 7.76
C ARG A 136 -10.76 -10.45 7.29
N LEU A 137 -11.63 -9.99 8.21
CA LEU A 137 -12.94 -9.46 7.85
C LEU A 137 -12.83 -8.25 6.91
N ALA A 138 -11.93 -7.31 7.23
CA ALA A 138 -11.67 -6.14 6.39
C ALA A 138 -11.22 -6.56 4.97
N ALA A 139 -10.27 -7.50 4.87
CA ALA A 139 -9.80 -8.04 3.59
C ALA A 139 -10.94 -8.69 2.78
N CYS A 140 -11.75 -9.55 3.42
CA CYS A 140 -12.89 -10.20 2.77
C CYS A 140 -13.96 -9.20 2.31
N TYR A 141 -14.23 -8.15 3.08
CA TYR A 141 -15.16 -7.10 2.66
C TYR A 141 -14.65 -6.34 1.44
N MET A 142 -13.36 -5.98 1.41
CA MET A 142 -12.78 -5.28 0.26
C MET A 142 -12.87 -6.12 -1.03
N ASP A 143 -12.55 -7.41 -0.94
CA ASP A 143 -12.65 -8.36 -2.06
C ASP A 143 -14.12 -8.54 -2.50
N SER A 144 -15.04 -8.73 -1.56
CA SER A 144 -16.48 -8.88 -1.86
C SER A 144 -17.08 -7.62 -2.48
N LEU A 145 -16.74 -6.43 -1.98
CA LEU A 145 -17.22 -5.16 -2.54
C LEU A 145 -16.69 -4.96 -3.97
N ALA A 146 -15.42 -5.33 -4.24
CA ALA A 146 -14.87 -5.29 -5.58
C ALA A 146 -15.58 -6.28 -6.53
N THR A 147 -15.83 -7.51 -6.08
CA THR A 147 -16.52 -8.56 -6.83
C THR A 147 -17.97 -8.18 -7.15
N LEU A 148 -18.67 -7.58 -6.21
CA LEU A 148 -20.03 -7.07 -6.39
C LEU A 148 -20.09 -5.72 -7.14
N GLN A 149 -18.94 -5.20 -7.56
CA GLN A 149 -18.81 -3.92 -8.28
C GLN A 149 -19.38 -2.73 -7.50
N ILE A 150 -19.28 -2.78 -6.19
CA ILE A 150 -19.66 -1.68 -5.29
C ILE A 150 -18.43 -0.78 -5.10
N PRO A 151 -18.52 0.53 -5.42
CA PRO A 151 -17.42 1.47 -5.21
C PRO A 151 -16.98 1.50 -3.76
N ALA A 152 -15.73 1.17 -3.49
CA ALA A 152 -15.19 1.17 -2.14
C ALA A 152 -13.73 1.60 -2.08
N ILE A 153 -13.37 2.26 -0.98
CA ILE A 153 -11.98 2.56 -0.61
C ILE A 153 -11.77 2.08 0.82
N GLY A 154 -10.81 1.18 1.02
CA GLY A 154 -10.32 0.84 2.34
C GLY A 154 -9.31 1.87 2.82
N TYR A 155 -9.35 2.21 4.10
CA TYR A 155 -8.39 3.13 4.73
C TYR A 155 -7.80 2.50 5.98
N GLY A 156 -6.48 2.58 6.12
CA GLY A 156 -5.76 2.06 7.27
C GLY A 156 -4.38 2.66 7.42
N ILE A 157 -3.51 1.98 8.15
CA ILE A 157 -2.13 2.38 8.40
C ILE A 157 -1.20 1.46 7.61
N ARG A 158 -0.19 2.03 6.98
CA ARG A 158 0.92 1.32 6.39
C ARG A 158 1.98 1.08 7.45
N TYR A 159 1.87 -0.03 8.16
CA TYR A 159 2.88 -0.39 9.15
C TYR A 159 4.19 -0.75 8.46
N GLU A 160 5.29 -0.28 9.02
CA GLU A 160 6.64 -0.57 8.52
C GLU A 160 7.01 -2.03 8.75
N HIS A 161 6.62 -2.55 9.91
CA HIS A 161 6.76 -3.95 10.27
C HIS A 161 5.37 -4.54 10.49
N GLY A 162 5.16 -5.77 10.04
CA GLY A 162 3.97 -6.53 10.35
C GLY A 162 3.90 -6.89 11.83
N ILE A 163 2.92 -7.74 12.19
CA ILE A 163 2.72 -8.07 13.60
C ILE A 163 3.96 -8.76 14.19
N PHE A 164 4.46 -9.79 13.60
CA PHE A 164 5.75 -10.49 13.79
C PHE A 164 5.81 -11.72 12.86
N ASP A 165 7.02 -12.20 12.60
CA ASP A 165 7.26 -13.53 12.05
C ASP A 165 7.52 -14.53 13.17
N GLN A 166 7.32 -15.81 12.88
CA GLN A 166 7.47 -16.88 13.84
C GLN A 166 8.59 -17.82 13.43
N GLU A 167 9.54 -18.04 14.34
CA GLU A 167 10.55 -19.09 14.21
C GLU A 167 10.37 -20.13 15.31
N ILE A 168 10.77 -21.36 15.03
CA ILE A 168 10.88 -22.40 16.05
C ILE A 168 12.35 -22.58 16.40
N ARG A 169 12.72 -22.23 17.65
CA ARG A 169 14.07 -22.40 18.20
C ARG A 169 14.00 -23.31 19.41
N ASP A 170 14.75 -24.40 19.39
CA ASP A 170 14.78 -25.42 20.49
C ASP A 170 13.39 -25.95 20.87
N GLY A 171 12.47 -26.04 19.90
CA GLY A 171 11.09 -26.50 20.12
C GLY A 171 10.13 -25.42 20.63
N TRP A 172 10.58 -24.18 20.78
CA TRP A 172 9.77 -23.04 21.21
C TRP A 172 9.54 -22.05 20.08
N GLN A 173 8.34 -21.48 20.07
CA GLN A 173 8.02 -20.35 19.19
C GLN A 173 8.79 -19.10 19.65
N VAL A 174 9.45 -18.44 18.71
CA VAL A 174 10.14 -17.16 18.89
C VAL A 174 9.57 -16.16 17.90
N GLU A 175 9.14 -15.01 18.41
CA GLU A 175 8.67 -13.90 17.58
C GLU A 175 9.87 -13.10 17.10
N ILE A 176 9.93 -12.84 15.78
CA ILE A 176 10.94 -12.01 15.15
C ILE A 176 10.28 -10.88 14.37
N THR A 177 11.06 -9.86 14.02
CA THR A 177 10.54 -8.71 13.25
C THR A 177 10.12 -9.16 11.86
N ASP A 178 8.87 -8.92 11.51
CA ASP A 178 8.36 -9.08 10.14
C ASP A 178 8.90 -7.94 9.26
N LEU A 179 9.76 -8.29 8.30
CA LEU A 179 10.41 -7.37 7.37
C LEU A 179 9.74 -7.40 5.98
N TRP A 180 8.43 -7.46 5.92
CA TRP A 180 7.64 -7.63 4.70
C TRP A 180 7.96 -6.63 3.56
N LEU A 181 8.60 -5.50 3.87
CA LEU A 181 9.04 -4.49 2.88
C LEU A 181 10.50 -4.63 2.45
N HIS A 182 11.23 -5.63 2.98
CA HIS A 182 12.68 -5.76 2.75
C HIS A 182 13.03 -5.84 1.25
N ASN A 183 12.27 -6.60 0.48
CA ASN A 183 12.46 -6.77 -0.96
C ASN A 183 11.62 -5.77 -1.79
N GLY A 184 10.99 -4.78 -1.15
CA GLY A 184 10.03 -3.87 -1.78
C GLY A 184 8.64 -4.49 -1.92
N ASN A 185 7.66 -3.66 -2.27
CA ASN A 185 6.28 -4.09 -2.49
C ASN A 185 5.83 -3.67 -3.89
N PRO A 186 5.67 -4.61 -4.85
CA PRO A 186 5.29 -4.28 -6.21
C PRO A 186 3.83 -3.82 -6.34
N TRP A 187 2.99 -4.10 -5.34
CA TRP A 187 1.55 -3.91 -5.41
C TRP A 187 1.09 -2.50 -5.05
N GLU A 188 1.89 -1.75 -4.31
CA GLU A 188 1.53 -0.41 -3.85
C GLU A 188 2.08 0.70 -4.75
N LEU A 189 1.36 1.83 -4.78
CA LEU A 189 1.74 3.05 -5.46
C LEU A 189 1.75 4.22 -4.47
N GLN A 190 2.93 4.74 -4.18
CA GLN A 190 3.06 5.93 -3.35
C GLN A 190 2.47 7.15 -4.05
N ARG A 191 1.59 7.87 -3.36
CA ARG A 191 0.99 9.13 -3.81
C ARG A 191 1.69 10.31 -3.15
N SER A 192 2.91 10.60 -3.56
CA SER A 192 3.78 11.60 -2.92
C SER A 192 3.16 13.00 -2.80
N LYS A 193 2.18 13.34 -3.66
CA LYS A 193 1.45 14.62 -3.61
C LYS A 193 0.23 14.59 -2.68
N LEU A 194 -0.24 13.42 -2.25
CA LEU A 194 -1.31 13.28 -1.27
C LEU A 194 -0.68 13.22 0.13
N ARG A 195 -0.45 14.39 0.69
CA ARG A 195 0.11 14.61 2.01
C ARG A 195 -0.85 15.43 2.83
N PHE A 196 -1.28 14.89 3.96
CA PHE A 196 -2.20 15.57 4.86
C PHE A 196 -1.56 15.77 6.23
N PRO A 197 -1.50 17.04 6.73
CA PRO A 197 -0.94 17.31 8.03
C PRO A 197 -1.88 16.86 9.15
N VAL A 198 -1.38 16.06 10.07
CA VAL A 198 -2.06 15.64 11.29
C VAL A 198 -1.40 16.28 12.49
N ARG A 199 -2.21 16.90 13.34
CA ARG A 199 -1.76 17.66 14.50
C ARG A 199 -1.89 16.82 15.76
N PHE A 200 -0.89 16.89 16.65
CA PHE A 200 -0.91 16.21 17.93
C PHE A 200 -0.53 17.15 19.07
N GLY A 201 -1.11 16.90 20.25
CA GLY A 201 -0.81 17.65 21.47
C GLY A 201 -1.14 19.14 21.39
N GLY A 202 -0.43 19.92 22.17
CA GLY A 202 -0.51 21.38 22.18
C GLY A 202 -1.63 21.97 23.00
N HIS A 203 -1.98 23.22 22.69
CA HIS A 203 -2.99 23.98 23.40
C HIS A 203 -3.87 24.77 22.44
N THR A 204 -4.94 25.33 22.99
CA THR A 204 -5.89 26.16 22.23
C THR A 204 -5.78 27.62 22.66
N GLU A 205 -5.84 28.52 21.67
CA GLU A 205 -5.94 29.97 21.88
C GLU A 205 -7.30 30.46 21.41
N HIS A 206 -7.97 31.25 22.24
CA HIS A 206 -9.24 31.87 21.91
C HIS A 206 -9.02 33.25 21.33
N TYR A 207 -9.68 33.58 20.23
CA TYR A 207 -9.68 34.91 19.65
C TYR A 207 -11.05 35.29 19.10
N THR A 208 -11.26 36.59 18.87
CA THR A 208 -12.47 37.08 18.23
C THR A 208 -12.12 37.47 16.79
N ASP A 209 -12.87 36.95 15.82
CA ASP A 209 -12.67 37.29 14.39
C ASP A 209 -13.20 38.72 14.10
N GLU A 210 -12.97 39.19 12.86
CA GLU A 210 -13.37 40.53 12.42
C GLU A 210 -14.89 40.74 12.43
N GLU A 211 -15.68 39.65 12.45
CA GLU A 211 -17.15 39.67 12.52
C GLU A 211 -17.68 39.55 13.96
N GLY A 212 -16.79 39.62 14.96
CA GLY A 212 -17.13 39.56 16.38
C GLY A 212 -17.40 38.15 16.90
N ARG A 213 -17.14 37.08 16.16
CA ARG A 213 -17.38 35.68 16.55
C ARG A 213 -16.20 35.12 17.34
N GLN A 214 -16.49 34.41 18.42
CA GLN A 214 -15.47 33.67 19.16
C GLN A 214 -14.95 32.51 18.33
N ARG A 215 -13.63 32.41 18.19
CA ARG A 215 -12.92 31.39 17.46
C ARG A 215 -11.86 30.74 18.36
N VAL A 216 -11.48 29.54 17.99
CA VAL A 216 -10.43 28.78 18.66
C VAL A 216 -9.36 28.43 17.62
N ASN A 217 -8.12 28.77 17.93
CA ASN A 217 -6.96 28.33 17.18
C ASN A 217 -6.26 27.21 17.97
N TRP A 218 -5.97 26.09 17.31
CA TRP A 218 -5.22 24.99 17.89
C TRP A 218 -3.76 25.09 17.49
N ILE A 219 -2.89 25.26 18.48
CA ILE A 219 -1.43 25.29 18.34
C ILE A 219 -0.93 23.87 18.70
N PRO A 220 -0.54 23.04 17.73
CA PRO A 220 -0.06 21.70 18.00
C PRO A 220 1.37 21.70 18.52
N ASP A 221 1.75 20.70 19.33
CA ASP A 221 3.14 20.43 19.69
C ASP A 221 3.88 19.72 18.55
N ILE A 222 3.17 18.81 17.85
CA ILE A 222 3.75 17.96 16.82
C ILE A 222 2.88 18.02 15.57
N LEU A 223 3.53 18.10 14.41
CA LEU A 223 2.90 18.04 13.11
C LEU A 223 3.50 16.88 12.30
N VAL A 224 2.65 15.94 11.88
CA VAL A 224 3.03 14.75 11.13
C VAL A 224 2.29 14.74 9.79
N ASN A 225 2.97 14.45 8.69
CA ASN A 225 2.33 14.24 7.40
C ASN A 225 1.89 12.79 7.23
N GLY A 226 0.63 12.59 6.86
CA GLY A 226 0.16 11.31 6.34
C GLY A 226 0.37 11.25 4.83
N VAL A 227 1.14 10.27 4.36
CA VAL A 227 1.40 10.01 2.94
C VAL A 227 0.64 8.78 2.49
N ALA A 228 -0.10 8.90 1.39
CA ALA A 228 -0.93 7.81 0.90
C ALA A 228 -0.14 6.80 0.06
N TYR A 229 -0.42 5.51 0.29
CA TYR A 229 0.00 4.37 -0.51
C TYR A 229 -1.24 3.60 -0.95
N ASP A 230 -1.43 3.46 -2.26
CA ASP A 230 -2.61 2.88 -2.86
C ASP A 230 -2.32 1.50 -3.44
N THR A 231 -3.11 0.50 -3.05
CA THR A 231 -3.06 -0.86 -3.57
C THR A 231 -4.36 -1.19 -4.29
N PRO A 232 -4.33 -1.68 -5.54
CA PRO A 232 -5.52 -2.11 -6.26
C PRO A 232 -6.08 -3.41 -5.68
N ILE A 233 -7.40 -3.47 -5.48
CA ILE A 233 -8.12 -4.65 -4.99
C ILE A 233 -9.10 -5.09 -6.09
N PRO A 234 -8.74 -6.09 -6.92
CA PRO A 234 -9.59 -6.56 -8.00
C PRO A 234 -10.74 -7.41 -7.51
N GLY A 235 -11.87 -7.33 -8.18
CA GLY A 235 -12.98 -8.25 -7.98
C GLY A 235 -12.78 -9.57 -8.75
N TYR A 236 -13.37 -10.65 -8.24
CA TYR A 236 -13.27 -11.98 -8.82
C TYR A 236 -13.93 -12.06 -10.21
N ARG A 237 -13.10 -12.19 -11.24
CA ARG A 237 -13.51 -12.33 -12.66
C ARG A 237 -14.45 -11.23 -13.15
N VAL A 238 -14.33 -10.03 -12.61
CA VAL A 238 -15.08 -8.83 -13.05
C VAL A 238 -14.10 -7.70 -13.37
N ASN A 239 -14.51 -6.78 -14.25
CA ASN A 239 -13.68 -5.64 -14.64
C ASN A 239 -13.78 -4.48 -13.64
N ASN A 240 -13.82 -4.80 -12.36
CA ASN A 240 -13.87 -3.83 -11.29
C ASN A 240 -12.67 -3.99 -10.37
N THR A 241 -12.01 -2.88 -10.06
CA THR A 241 -10.88 -2.85 -9.14
C THR A 241 -11.07 -1.67 -8.19
N ASN A 242 -11.30 -1.99 -6.92
CA ASN A 242 -11.38 -1.03 -5.82
C ASN A 242 -9.97 -0.67 -5.31
N GLN A 243 -9.89 0.08 -4.25
CA GLN A 243 -8.65 0.62 -3.73
C GLN A 243 -8.53 0.39 -2.23
N LEU A 244 -7.35 -0.05 -1.80
CA LEU A 244 -6.91 0.05 -0.41
C LEU A 244 -5.91 1.21 -0.32
N ARG A 245 -6.17 2.18 0.56
CA ARG A 245 -5.27 3.30 0.85
C ARG A 245 -4.74 3.18 2.26
N LEU A 246 -3.45 2.95 2.37
CA LEU A 246 -2.75 2.92 3.63
C LEU A 246 -1.96 4.22 3.82
N TRP A 247 -2.01 4.76 5.04
CA TRP A 247 -1.33 5.98 5.40
C TRP A 247 -0.03 5.71 6.13
N GLN A 248 1.06 6.31 5.64
CA GLN A 248 2.36 6.32 6.31
C GLN A 248 2.58 7.67 6.96
N ALA A 249 3.06 7.66 8.21
CA ALA A 249 3.45 8.86 8.92
C ALA A 249 4.86 9.27 8.53
N GLU A 250 5.04 10.53 8.15
CA GLU A 250 6.33 11.12 7.84
C GLU A 250 6.48 12.45 8.58
N ALA A 251 7.67 12.78 9.05
CA ALA A 251 7.93 14.09 9.63
C ALA A 251 7.73 15.21 8.59
N CYS A 252 7.23 16.36 9.03
CA CYS A 252 7.18 17.56 8.19
C CYS A 252 8.58 18.04 7.82
N GLN A 253 9.51 17.94 8.77
CA GLN A 253 10.94 18.17 8.58
C GLN A 253 11.68 16.90 9.00
N SER A 254 12.17 16.14 8.04
CA SER A 254 12.83 14.85 8.28
C SER A 254 14.29 14.97 8.73
N PHE A 255 14.87 16.17 8.64
CA PHE A 255 16.28 16.42 8.95
C PHE A 255 16.50 17.88 9.32
N ASP A 256 17.05 18.13 10.51
CA ASP A 256 17.51 19.46 10.95
C ASP A 256 18.99 19.64 10.62
N PHE A 257 19.23 20.36 9.54
CA PHE A 257 20.58 20.65 9.06
C PHE A 257 21.39 21.51 10.06
N GLN A 258 20.73 22.36 10.83
CA GLN A 258 21.41 23.24 11.80
C GLN A 258 21.93 22.42 12.98
N SER A 259 21.11 21.58 13.58
CA SER A 259 21.50 20.66 14.65
C SER A 259 22.62 19.71 14.20
N PHE A 260 22.50 19.16 13.00
CA PHE A 260 23.54 18.30 12.41
C PHE A 260 24.90 19.01 12.30
N ASN A 261 24.94 20.27 11.80
CA ASN A 261 26.18 21.05 11.68
C ASN A 261 26.79 21.43 13.02
N GLN A 262 26.01 21.46 14.10
CA GLN A 262 26.50 21.70 15.46
C GLN A 262 27.04 20.44 16.13
N GLY A 263 26.96 19.27 15.43
CA GLY A 263 27.44 17.97 15.94
C GLY A 263 26.37 17.17 16.68
N ASP A 264 25.14 17.66 16.76
CA ASP A 264 24.00 16.91 17.29
C ASP A 264 23.35 16.06 16.17
N TYR A 265 23.99 14.94 15.89
CA TYR A 265 23.55 14.03 14.81
C TYR A 265 22.26 13.28 15.15
N TYR A 266 21.98 13.06 16.43
CA TYR A 266 20.76 12.37 16.88
C TYR A 266 19.58 13.34 16.90
N GLY A 267 19.72 14.51 17.52
CA GLY A 267 18.68 15.53 17.54
C GLY A 267 18.28 15.99 16.13
N ALA A 268 19.21 15.93 15.18
CA ALA A 268 18.93 16.27 13.78
C ALA A 268 17.86 15.37 13.11
N VAL A 269 17.51 14.22 13.68
CA VAL A 269 16.53 13.24 13.14
C VAL A 269 15.41 12.90 14.13
N ASP A 270 15.34 13.54 15.29
CA ASP A 270 14.36 13.24 16.34
C ASP A 270 12.91 13.35 15.84
N ASP A 271 12.58 14.42 15.14
CA ASP A 271 11.25 14.62 14.55
C ASP A 271 10.87 13.50 13.58
N LYS A 272 11.85 13.01 12.82
CA LYS A 272 11.66 11.89 11.90
C LYS A 272 11.32 10.61 12.67
N VAL A 273 12.08 10.30 13.70
CA VAL A 273 11.89 9.10 14.52
C VAL A 273 10.53 9.17 15.23
N GLU A 274 10.16 10.33 15.79
CA GLU A 274 8.87 10.48 16.46
C GLU A 274 7.69 10.27 15.51
N ALA A 275 7.74 10.84 14.31
CA ALA A 275 6.69 10.68 13.31
C ALA A 275 6.57 9.22 12.84
N GLU A 276 7.69 8.58 12.47
CA GLU A 276 7.74 7.23 11.97
C GLU A 276 7.30 6.18 13.01
N ASN A 277 7.50 6.44 14.30
CA ASN A 277 7.03 5.55 15.37
C ASN A 277 5.52 5.31 15.35
N ILE A 278 4.73 6.23 14.79
CA ILE A 278 3.27 6.08 14.67
C ILE A 278 2.92 4.84 13.83
N ASN A 279 3.68 4.55 12.79
CA ASN A 279 3.42 3.40 11.90
C ASN A 279 4.49 2.30 11.97
N LYS A 280 5.31 2.27 13.02
CA LYS A 280 6.38 1.26 13.14
C LYS A 280 5.84 -0.17 13.16
N VAL A 281 4.86 -0.45 14.01
CA VAL A 281 4.36 -1.81 14.21
C VAL A 281 2.87 -1.80 14.54
N LEU A 282 2.16 -2.82 14.06
CA LEU A 282 0.82 -3.15 14.49
C LEU A 282 0.87 -3.69 15.94
N TYR A 283 0.02 -3.21 16.83
CA TYR A 283 -0.06 -3.62 18.22
C TYR A 283 1.23 -3.46 19.04
N PRO A 284 1.72 -2.22 19.25
CA PRO A 284 2.76 -2.00 20.24
C PRO A 284 2.27 -2.47 21.62
N ASN A 285 3.19 -2.94 22.46
CA ASN A 285 2.85 -3.34 23.83
C ASN A 285 2.16 -2.18 24.57
N ASP A 286 0.96 -2.41 25.09
CA ASP A 286 0.12 -1.42 25.75
C ASP A 286 0.07 -1.57 27.29
N GLU A 287 0.92 -2.37 27.88
CA GLU A 287 1.10 -2.40 29.35
C GLU A 287 1.63 -1.04 29.85
N PRO A 288 2.70 -0.44 29.26
CA PRO A 288 3.13 0.89 29.62
C PRO A 288 2.20 1.97 29.05
N GLU A 289 2.08 3.10 29.75
CA GLU A 289 1.23 4.22 29.35
C GLU A 289 1.63 4.78 27.97
N ALA A 290 2.93 4.78 27.65
CA ALA A 290 3.46 5.18 26.34
C ALA A 290 2.90 4.32 25.21
N GLY A 291 2.73 3.01 25.43
CA GLY A 291 2.15 2.12 24.44
C GLY A 291 0.66 2.39 24.19
N LYS A 292 -0.13 2.66 25.24
CA LYS A 292 -1.54 3.06 25.11
C LYS A 292 -1.66 4.37 24.31
N THR A 293 -0.81 5.33 24.63
CA THR A 293 -0.76 6.62 23.93
C THR A 293 -0.42 6.41 22.45
N LEU A 294 0.54 5.54 22.13
CA LEU A 294 0.91 5.25 20.75
C LEU A 294 -0.24 4.61 19.99
N ARG A 295 -0.95 3.63 20.57
CA ARG A 295 -2.13 3.03 19.95
C ARG A 295 -3.23 4.06 19.65
N LEU A 296 -3.46 4.99 20.56
CA LEU A 296 -4.41 6.08 20.34
C LEU A 296 -3.93 7.01 19.21
N LYS A 297 -2.62 7.36 19.19
CA LYS A 297 -2.01 8.16 18.12
C LYS A 297 -2.19 7.48 16.75
N GLN A 298 -1.99 6.18 16.65
CA GLN A 298 -2.19 5.40 15.42
C GLN A 298 -3.62 5.53 14.87
N GLN A 299 -4.62 5.30 15.71
CA GLN A 299 -6.03 5.38 15.31
C GLN A 299 -6.42 6.80 14.89
N TYR A 300 -6.04 7.79 15.70
CA TYR A 300 -6.29 9.19 15.38
C TYR A 300 -5.63 9.61 14.06
N PHE A 301 -4.37 9.17 13.84
CA PHE A 301 -3.59 9.50 12.65
C PHE A 301 -4.31 9.08 11.37
N PHE A 302 -4.60 7.79 11.19
CA PHE A 302 -5.14 7.31 9.91
C PHE A 302 -6.57 7.81 9.67
N VAL A 303 -7.40 7.93 10.72
CA VAL A 303 -8.75 8.49 10.59
C VAL A 303 -8.68 9.96 10.20
N SER A 304 -7.79 10.74 10.82
CA SER A 304 -7.58 12.15 10.46
C SER A 304 -7.14 12.30 9.01
N CYS A 305 -6.22 11.46 8.52
CA CYS A 305 -5.80 11.45 7.11
C CYS A 305 -6.96 11.07 6.17
N ALA A 306 -7.76 10.07 6.55
CA ALA A 306 -8.86 9.58 5.71
C ALA A 306 -10.02 10.57 5.59
N LEU A 307 -10.18 11.49 6.54
CA LEU A 307 -11.25 12.49 6.56
C LEU A 307 -10.90 13.81 5.84
N GLN A 308 -9.67 14.02 5.43
CA GLN A 308 -9.19 15.19 4.68
C GLN A 308 -9.24 14.95 3.18
#